data_b88192dfe98967d52fa34d908474c6fb
#
_entry.id   b88192dfe98967d52fa34d908474c6fb
#
_cell.length_a   1.000
_cell.length_b   1.000
_cell.length_c   1.000
_cell.angle_alpha   90.00
_cell.angle_beta   90.00
_cell.angle_gamma   90.00
#
_symmetry.space_group_name_H-M   'P 1'
#
loop_
_entity.id
_entity.type
_entity.pdbx_description
1 polymer ?
#
loop_
_entity_poly.entity_id
_entity_poly.type
_entity_poly.pdbx_seq_one_letter_code
_entity_poly.pdbx_strand_id
1 'polypeptide(L)'
;MPRKYKHGLTVMRAQPFHIGHEKVINKMLEDCDRVTVLLGSIQEHGTSKNPLNYTTRKKMIQNIYRSRPEDYDRLKIIGLYDINNPAEWADYVLDFMHETMPDIGKPDVYYAGSDYDAHWFKHAFDNIEIIDRTSPDMPFVTGTMIRDMLKFKDARWKNFINPENHHLLEDHFYRKKGIV
;
A
#
# COMPACT_ATOMS: atom_id res chain seq x y z
N MET A 1 21.93 7.21 -13.91
CA MET A 1 21.49 8.49 -13.34
C MET A 1 21.06 8.27 -11.90
N PRO A 2 21.48 9.11 -10.97
CA PRO A 2 21.05 9.00 -9.60
C PRO A 2 19.53 9.28 -9.51
N ARG A 3 18.86 8.58 -8.64
CA ARG A 3 17.44 8.80 -8.38
C ARG A 3 17.23 10.09 -7.57
N LYS A 4 16.03 10.62 -7.62
CA LYS A 4 15.67 11.90 -7.00
C LYS A 4 15.82 11.87 -5.46
N TYR A 5 15.49 10.73 -4.86
CA TYR A 5 15.51 10.55 -3.40
C TYR A 5 16.26 9.29 -3.00
N LYS A 6 16.80 9.28 -1.78
CA LYS A 6 17.46 8.09 -1.24
C LYS A 6 16.44 7.09 -0.69
N HIS A 7 15.45 7.57 0.08
CA HIS A 7 14.49 6.71 0.73
C HIS A 7 13.09 7.33 0.72
N GLY A 8 12.16 6.66 0.04
CA GLY A 8 10.75 7.03 0.01
C GLY A 8 9.90 6.15 0.91
N LEU A 9 8.89 6.76 1.53
CA LEU A 9 7.94 6.11 2.40
C LEU A 9 6.52 6.32 1.90
N THR A 10 5.69 5.30 2.00
CA THR A 10 4.23 5.42 1.88
C THR A 10 3.55 4.55 2.92
N VAL A 11 2.37 4.97 3.37
CA VAL A 11 1.49 4.17 4.21
C VAL A 11 0.22 3.89 3.42
N MET A 12 -0.19 2.65 3.38
CA MET A 12 -1.44 2.26 2.70
C MET A 12 -2.14 1.15 3.46
N ARG A 13 -3.45 1.12 3.37
CA ARG A 13 -4.25 0.04 3.93
C ARG A 13 -4.26 -1.18 3.00
N ALA A 14 -4.38 -0.97 1.70
CA ALA A 14 -4.39 -2.03 0.67
C ALA A 14 -5.44 -3.14 0.94
N GLN A 15 -6.68 -2.75 1.05
CA GLN A 15 -7.82 -3.65 1.32
C GLN A 15 -8.82 -3.70 0.17
N PRO A 16 -8.50 -4.32 -0.98
CA PRO A 16 -7.26 -5.01 -1.34
C PRO A 16 -6.22 -4.08 -1.99
N PHE A 17 -5.02 -4.60 -2.21
CA PHE A 17 -4.00 -3.94 -3.04
C PHE A 17 -4.49 -3.89 -4.49
N HIS A 18 -4.49 -2.71 -5.10
CA HIS A 18 -5.05 -2.51 -6.44
C HIS A 18 -4.15 -1.65 -7.33
N ILE A 19 -4.54 -1.46 -8.59
CA ILE A 19 -3.73 -0.73 -9.58
C ILE A 19 -3.38 0.70 -9.15
N GLY A 20 -4.20 1.35 -8.33
CA GLY A 20 -3.88 2.67 -7.76
C GLY A 20 -2.67 2.62 -6.83
N HIS A 21 -2.58 1.60 -6.01
CA HIS A 21 -1.43 1.37 -5.15
C HIS A 21 -0.19 0.99 -5.95
N GLU A 22 -0.34 0.18 -7.01
CA GLU A 22 0.78 -0.14 -7.91
C GLU A 22 1.37 1.11 -8.51
N LYS A 23 0.54 2.05 -8.94
CA LYS A 23 1.00 3.33 -9.51
C LYS A 23 1.88 4.09 -8.53
N VAL A 24 1.49 4.14 -7.25
CA VAL A 24 2.28 4.79 -6.20
C VAL A 24 3.63 4.09 -6.04
N ILE A 25 3.64 2.78 -5.85
CA ILE A 25 4.90 2.02 -5.66
C ILE A 25 5.80 2.11 -6.89
N ASN A 26 5.25 2.00 -8.09
CA ASN A 26 6.04 2.12 -9.32
C ASN A 26 6.71 3.50 -9.41
N LYS A 27 6.01 4.57 -9.08
CA LYS A 27 6.59 5.91 -9.06
C LYS A 27 7.69 6.04 -8.01
N MET A 28 7.47 5.47 -6.82
CA MET A 28 8.50 5.45 -5.77
C MET A 28 9.76 4.71 -6.22
N LEU A 29 9.61 3.59 -6.90
CA LEU A 29 10.75 2.80 -7.42
C LEU A 29 11.51 3.54 -8.52
N GLU A 30 10.84 4.38 -9.30
CA GLU A 30 11.51 5.27 -10.26
C GLU A 30 12.34 6.35 -9.56
N ASP A 31 11.78 6.96 -8.51
CA ASP A 31 12.31 8.17 -7.88
C ASP A 31 13.30 7.89 -6.75
N CYS A 32 13.22 6.73 -6.10
CA CYS A 32 13.93 6.45 -4.84
C CYS A 32 14.89 5.28 -4.96
N ASP A 33 16.04 5.38 -4.29
CA ASP A 33 16.98 4.26 -4.17
C ASP A 33 16.41 3.13 -3.32
N ARG A 34 15.69 3.48 -2.26
CA ARG A 34 14.99 2.55 -1.38
C ARG A 34 13.54 2.97 -1.20
N VAL A 35 12.66 1.98 -1.11
CA VAL A 35 11.22 2.18 -0.95
C VAL A 35 10.72 1.37 0.24
N THR A 36 10.05 2.03 1.16
CA THR A 36 9.34 1.37 2.27
C THR A 36 7.85 1.59 2.14
N VAL A 37 7.11 0.49 2.15
CA VAL A 37 5.64 0.48 2.20
C VAL A 37 5.21 -0.02 3.57
N LEU A 38 4.51 0.83 4.31
CA LEU A 38 3.88 0.45 5.57
C LEU A 38 2.43 0.06 5.30
N LEU A 39 2.08 -1.17 5.63
CA LEU A 39 0.70 -1.65 5.59
C LEU A 39 0.04 -1.37 6.93
N GLY A 40 -0.92 -0.44 6.93
CA GLY A 40 -1.60 0.00 8.14
C GLY A 40 -2.63 -1.00 8.67
N SER A 41 -3.08 -0.74 9.89
CA SER A 41 -4.19 -1.47 10.54
C SER A 41 -3.99 -2.99 10.54
N ILE A 42 -2.78 -3.46 10.90
CA ILE A 42 -2.48 -4.90 10.91
C ILE A 42 -3.26 -5.69 11.96
N GLN A 43 -3.80 -5.00 12.97
CA GLN A 43 -4.65 -5.59 13.99
C GLN A 43 -6.05 -5.94 13.48
N GLU A 44 -6.45 -5.39 12.34
CA GLU A 44 -7.80 -5.57 11.80
C GLU A 44 -7.79 -6.51 10.60
N HIS A 45 -8.65 -7.52 10.64
CA HIS A 45 -8.90 -8.44 9.54
C HIS A 45 -10.26 -9.12 9.71
N GLY A 46 -10.77 -9.73 8.63
CA GLY A 46 -12.04 -10.46 8.68
C GLY A 46 -13.29 -9.59 8.83
N THR A 47 -13.18 -8.27 8.65
CA THR A 47 -14.30 -7.34 8.67
C THR A 47 -14.67 -6.88 7.26
N SER A 48 -15.84 -6.28 7.10
CA SER A 48 -16.24 -5.72 5.79
C SER A 48 -15.28 -4.65 5.29
N LYS A 49 -14.74 -3.85 6.18
CA LYS A 49 -13.85 -2.73 5.87
C LYS A 49 -12.40 -3.17 5.73
N ASN A 50 -11.99 -4.17 6.51
CA ASN A 50 -10.65 -4.73 6.52
C ASN A 50 -10.70 -6.25 6.41
N PRO A 51 -11.08 -6.79 5.22
CA PRO A 51 -11.28 -8.23 5.09
C PRO A 51 -9.99 -9.04 5.14
N LEU A 52 -8.89 -8.49 4.63
CA LEU A 52 -7.64 -9.21 4.44
C LEU A 52 -6.67 -8.96 5.59
N ASN A 53 -6.00 -10.03 6.03
CA ASN A 53 -4.94 -9.92 7.04
C ASN A 53 -3.65 -9.34 6.43
N TYR A 54 -2.70 -9.01 7.29
CA TYR A 54 -1.40 -8.46 6.90
C TYR A 54 -0.64 -9.38 5.94
N THR A 55 -0.59 -10.67 6.24
CA THR A 55 0.16 -11.65 5.43
C THR A 55 -0.36 -11.70 3.99
N THR A 56 -1.66 -11.72 3.80
CA THR A 56 -2.28 -11.72 2.46
C THR A 56 -2.00 -10.42 1.71
N ARG A 57 -2.14 -9.28 2.37
CA ARG A 57 -1.86 -7.98 1.74
C ARG A 57 -0.40 -7.83 1.33
N LYS A 58 0.52 -8.25 2.18
CA LYS A 58 1.95 -8.28 1.87
C LYS A 58 2.23 -9.19 0.67
N LYS A 59 1.64 -10.37 0.66
CA LYS A 59 1.79 -11.33 -0.43
C LYS A 59 1.30 -10.78 -1.77
N MET A 60 0.22 -10.01 -1.76
CA MET A 60 -0.31 -9.37 -2.97
C MET A 60 0.72 -8.43 -3.61
N ILE A 61 1.44 -7.67 -2.80
CA ILE A 61 2.52 -6.79 -3.27
C ILE A 61 3.71 -7.63 -3.75
N GLN A 62 4.13 -8.60 -2.97
CA GLN A 62 5.26 -9.46 -3.32
C GLN A 62 5.04 -10.22 -4.63
N ASN A 63 3.84 -10.71 -4.89
CA ASN A 63 3.50 -11.43 -6.12
C ASN A 63 3.77 -10.61 -7.39
N ILE A 64 3.61 -9.29 -7.31
CA ILE A 64 3.82 -8.39 -8.44
C ILE A 64 5.31 -8.11 -8.64
N TYR A 65 6.02 -7.78 -7.57
CA TYR A 65 7.39 -7.25 -7.67
C TYR A 65 8.48 -8.31 -7.65
N ARG A 66 8.20 -9.54 -7.20
CA ARG A 66 9.21 -10.61 -7.16
C ARG A 66 9.76 -10.99 -8.56
N SER A 67 9.00 -10.74 -9.61
CA SER A 67 9.47 -10.96 -11.00
C SER A 67 10.43 -9.88 -11.49
N ARG A 68 10.65 -8.84 -10.69
CA ARG A 68 11.53 -7.70 -10.96
C ARG A 68 12.59 -7.63 -9.84
N PRO A 69 13.64 -8.47 -9.87
CA PRO A 69 14.56 -8.64 -8.73
C PRO A 69 15.20 -7.36 -8.24
N GLU A 70 15.63 -6.49 -9.15
CA GLU A 70 16.26 -5.20 -8.78
C GLU A 70 15.31 -4.29 -7.99
N ASP A 71 14.05 -4.22 -8.41
CA ASP A 71 13.02 -3.45 -7.70
C ASP A 71 12.65 -4.11 -6.37
N TYR A 72 12.52 -5.42 -6.38
CA TYR A 72 12.14 -6.18 -5.18
C TYR A 72 13.18 -6.04 -4.06
N ASP A 73 14.47 -6.03 -4.40
CA ASP A 73 15.54 -5.88 -3.43
C ASP A 73 15.55 -4.50 -2.76
N ARG A 74 15.01 -3.49 -3.44
CA ARG A 74 14.90 -2.11 -2.94
C ARG A 74 13.59 -1.82 -2.19
N LEU A 75 12.64 -2.75 -2.26
CA LEU A 75 11.29 -2.62 -1.70
C LEU A 75 11.19 -3.33 -0.35
N LYS A 76 10.84 -2.59 0.70
CA LYS A 76 10.57 -3.12 2.03
C LYS A 76 9.10 -2.96 2.35
N ILE A 77 8.48 -4.05 2.81
CA ILE A 77 7.06 -4.06 3.20
C ILE A 77 6.97 -4.43 4.67
N ILE A 78 6.40 -3.57 5.49
CA ILE A 78 6.31 -3.74 6.95
C ILE A 78 4.89 -3.43 7.40
N GLY A 79 4.40 -4.14 8.40
CA GLY A 79 3.10 -3.90 9.00
C GLY A 79 3.15 -2.84 10.10
N LEU A 80 2.07 -2.08 10.24
CA LEU A 80 1.94 -0.98 11.19
C LEU A 80 0.57 -1.03 11.88
N TYR A 81 0.56 -0.92 13.21
CA TYR A 81 -0.66 -0.75 13.99
C TYR A 81 -1.25 0.65 13.79
N ASP A 82 -2.57 0.73 13.72
CA ASP A 82 -3.27 2.01 13.67
C ASP A 82 -3.49 2.54 15.09
N ILE A 83 -3.18 3.81 15.30
CA ILE A 83 -3.41 4.48 16.60
C ILE A 83 -4.68 5.32 16.63
N ASN A 84 -5.42 5.39 15.52
CA ASN A 84 -6.67 6.15 15.39
C ASN A 84 -6.56 7.63 15.81
N ASN A 85 -5.38 8.22 15.65
CA ASN A 85 -5.11 9.62 15.97
C ASN A 85 -4.36 10.29 14.82
N PRO A 86 -5.07 10.92 13.86
CA PRO A 86 -4.42 11.51 12.68
C PRO A 86 -3.39 12.60 13.02
N ALA A 87 -3.61 13.36 14.10
CA ALA A 87 -2.71 14.45 14.48
C ALA A 87 -1.33 13.95 14.93
N GLU A 88 -1.25 12.75 15.47
CA GLU A 88 0.01 12.12 15.93
C GLU A 88 0.54 11.06 14.96
N TRP A 89 -0.16 10.84 13.89
CA TRP A 89 0.10 9.73 12.97
C TRP A 89 1.50 9.79 12.34
N ALA A 90 1.88 10.96 11.84
CA ALA A 90 3.18 11.11 11.18
C ALA A 90 4.35 10.93 12.14
N ASP A 91 4.25 11.47 13.35
CA ASP A 91 5.28 11.31 14.39
C ASP A 91 5.40 9.83 14.81
N TYR A 92 4.26 9.18 15.00
CA TYR A 92 4.21 7.74 15.26
C TYR A 92 4.89 6.91 14.16
N VAL A 93 4.61 7.22 12.90
CA VAL A 93 5.23 6.54 11.75
C VAL A 93 6.74 6.75 11.74
N LEU A 94 7.22 7.96 12.00
CA LEU A 94 8.66 8.24 12.06
C LEU A 94 9.34 7.54 13.21
N ASP A 95 8.73 7.50 14.39
CA ASP A 95 9.24 6.77 15.55
C ASP A 95 9.33 5.27 15.25
N PHE A 96 8.28 4.72 14.65
CA PHE A 96 8.26 3.32 14.21
C PHE A 96 9.40 3.01 13.23
N MET A 97 9.61 3.89 12.26
CA MET A 97 10.70 3.73 11.28
C MET A 97 12.07 3.78 11.96
N HIS A 98 12.26 4.70 12.91
CA HIS A 98 13.50 4.84 13.66
C HIS A 98 13.80 3.58 14.49
N GLU A 99 12.79 3.02 15.15
CA GLU A 99 12.94 1.80 15.96
C GLU A 99 13.16 0.54 15.11
N THR A 100 12.46 0.45 13.99
CA THR A 100 12.45 -0.74 13.14
C THR A 100 13.61 -0.78 12.14
N MET A 101 14.02 0.38 11.65
CA MET A 101 15.03 0.52 10.59
C MET A 101 16.05 1.61 10.93
N PRO A 102 16.73 1.51 12.10
CA PRO A 102 17.62 2.58 12.59
C PRO A 102 18.78 2.88 11.64
N ASP A 103 19.25 1.88 10.89
CA ASP A 103 20.42 2.00 10.00
C ASP A 103 20.12 2.74 8.70
N ILE A 104 18.84 2.91 8.34
CA ILE A 104 18.45 3.55 7.07
C ILE A 104 18.25 5.05 7.26
N GLY A 105 17.99 5.49 8.49
CA GLY A 105 17.70 6.88 8.80
C GLY A 105 16.27 7.29 8.43
N LYS A 106 15.98 8.57 8.61
CA LYS A 106 14.67 9.16 8.28
C LYS A 106 14.43 9.11 6.77
N PRO A 107 13.23 8.67 6.31
CA PRO A 107 12.88 8.80 4.90
C PRO A 107 12.91 10.27 4.47
N ASP A 108 13.42 10.56 3.30
CA ASP A 108 13.54 11.92 2.78
C ASP A 108 12.31 12.39 2.00
N VAL A 109 11.38 11.50 1.68
CA VAL A 109 10.14 11.83 1.00
C VAL A 109 8.99 10.92 1.42
N TYR A 110 7.79 11.50 1.55
CA TYR A 110 6.54 10.76 1.74
C TYR A 110 5.70 10.81 0.45
N TYR A 111 5.19 9.66 0.03
CA TYR A 111 4.31 9.53 -1.13
C TYR A 111 2.87 9.37 -0.66
N ALA A 112 2.05 10.34 -1.01
CA ALA A 112 0.62 10.38 -0.65
C ALA A 112 -0.25 10.05 -1.86
N GLY A 113 -1.37 9.37 -1.62
CA GLY A 113 -2.37 9.09 -2.64
C GLY A 113 -3.41 10.18 -2.81
N SER A 114 -3.39 11.21 -1.97
CA SER A 114 -4.33 12.34 -2.00
C SER A 114 -3.81 13.52 -1.19
N ASP A 115 -4.42 14.70 -1.41
CA ASP A 115 -4.13 15.89 -0.58
C ASP A 115 -4.46 15.66 0.89
N TYR A 116 -5.54 14.93 1.17
CA TYR A 116 -5.94 14.61 2.54
C TYR A 116 -4.86 13.78 3.26
N ASP A 117 -4.35 12.75 2.60
CA ASP A 117 -3.26 11.93 3.14
C ASP A 117 -2.00 12.78 3.36
N ALA A 118 -1.61 13.57 2.36
CA ALA A 118 -0.45 14.45 2.43
C ALA A 118 -0.51 15.45 3.60
N HIS A 119 -1.69 15.95 3.89
CA HIS A 119 -1.91 16.94 4.96
C HIS A 119 -1.34 16.48 6.32
N TRP A 120 -1.54 15.23 6.66
CA TRP A 120 -1.11 14.67 7.95
C TRP A 120 0.40 14.46 8.07
N PHE A 121 1.13 14.52 6.95
CA PHE A 121 2.58 14.30 6.91
C PHE A 121 3.41 15.56 6.65
N LYS A 122 2.78 16.69 6.32
CA LYS A 122 3.49 17.91 5.91
C LYS A 122 4.49 18.43 6.94
N HIS A 123 4.18 18.34 8.21
CA HIS A 123 5.07 18.83 9.28
C HIS A 123 6.26 17.89 9.54
N ALA A 124 6.19 16.67 9.10
CA ALA A 124 7.16 15.62 9.41
C ALA A 124 8.15 15.33 8.29
N PHE A 125 7.83 15.71 7.06
CA PHE A 125 8.63 15.44 5.88
C PHE A 125 8.94 16.72 5.10
N ASP A 126 10.20 16.87 4.69
CA ASP A 126 10.63 18.00 3.86
C ASP A 126 10.07 17.92 2.44
N ASN A 127 9.87 16.71 1.94
CA ASN A 127 9.35 16.45 0.62
C ASN A 127 8.13 15.55 0.69
N ILE A 128 7.05 15.96 0.01
CA ILE A 128 5.84 15.17 -0.16
C ILE A 128 5.50 15.15 -1.64
N GLU A 129 5.40 13.94 -2.19
CA GLU A 129 4.92 13.71 -3.55
C GLU A 129 3.48 13.21 -3.49
N ILE A 130 2.58 13.87 -4.21
CA ILE A 130 1.18 13.45 -4.31
C ILE A 130 1.00 12.77 -5.66
N ILE A 131 0.60 11.50 -5.63
CA ILE A 131 0.38 10.73 -6.85
C ILE A 131 -1.08 10.91 -7.29
N ASP A 132 -1.25 11.51 -8.45
CA ASP A 132 -2.58 11.63 -9.06
C ASP A 132 -3.06 10.27 -9.54
N ARG A 133 -4.02 9.71 -8.81
CA ARG A 133 -4.67 8.44 -9.15
C ARG A 133 -5.90 8.61 -10.04
N THR A 134 -6.22 9.85 -10.38
CA THR A 134 -7.37 10.19 -11.23
C THR A 134 -6.96 10.63 -12.63
N SER A 135 -5.71 10.37 -13.03
CA SER A 135 -5.20 10.72 -14.35
C SER A 135 -5.99 10.00 -15.46
N PRO A 136 -6.09 10.59 -16.67
CA PRO A 136 -6.83 9.97 -17.78
C PRO A 136 -6.39 8.56 -18.16
N ASP A 137 -5.13 8.22 -17.85
CA ASP A 137 -4.52 6.92 -18.17
C ASP A 137 -4.93 5.81 -17.22
N MET A 138 -5.64 6.14 -16.15
CA MET A 138 -5.98 5.18 -15.11
C MET A 138 -7.43 5.36 -14.68
N PRO A 139 -8.22 4.27 -14.67
CA PRO A 139 -9.59 4.36 -14.19
C PRO A 139 -9.61 4.74 -12.70
N PHE A 140 -10.61 5.51 -12.30
CA PHE A 140 -10.85 5.81 -10.90
C PHE A 140 -11.09 4.51 -10.13
N VAL A 141 -10.33 4.30 -9.05
CA VAL A 141 -10.43 3.08 -8.23
C VAL A 141 -10.24 3.39 -6.76
N THR A 142 -11.09 2.79 -5.93
CA THR A 142 -10.96 2.81 -4.47
C THR A 142 -11.10 1.40 -3.90
N GLY A 143 -10.52 1.17 -2.74
CA GLY A 143 -10.69 -0.10 -2.04
C GLY A 143 -12.15 -0.42 -1.74
N THR A 144 -12.94 0.58 -1.34
CA THR A 144 -14.38 0.44 -1.09
C THR A 144 -15.12 -0.08 -2.31
N MET A 145 -14.87 0.52 -3.47
CA MET A 145 -15.48 0.09 -4.73
C MET A 145 -15.17 -1.37 -5.04
N ILE A 146 -13.93 -1.78 -4.88
CA ILE A 146 -13.52 -3.17 -5.13
C ILE A 146 -14.15 -4.13 -4.13
N ARG A 147 -14.18 -3.77 -2.83
CA ARG A 147 -14.81 -4.61 -1.81
C ARG A 147 -16.30 -4.80 -2.07
N ASP A 148 -16.98 -3.78 -2.55
CA ASP A 148 -18.40 -3.88 -2.93
C ASP A 148 -18.58 -4.81 -4.14
N MET A 149 -17.73 -4.69 -5.16
CA MET A 149 -17.75 -5.61 -6.31
C MET A 149 -17.53 -7.06 -5.88
N LEU A 150 -16.57 -7.30 -5.00
CA LEU A 150 -16.29 -8.64 -4.47
C LEU A 150 -17.48 -9.19 -3.68
N LYS A 151 -18.09 -8.37 -2.83
CA LYS A 151 -19.25 -8.74 -2.02
C LYS A 151 -20.45 -9.14 -2.87
N PHE A 152 -20.70 -8.39 -3.94
CA PHE A 152 -21.84 -8.63 -4.84
C PHE A 152 -21.50 -9.53 -6.04
N LYS A 153 -20.32 -10.14 -6.04
CA LYS A 153 -19.84 -11.02 -7.12
C LYS A 153 -19.84 -10.36 -8.48
N ASP A 154 -19.55 -9.07 -8.52
CA ASP A 154 -19.37 -8.30 -9.74
C ASP A 154 -17.95 -8.52 -10.28
N ALA A 155 -17.84 -9.29 -11.36
CA ALA A 155 -16.55 -9.70 -11.92
C ALA A 155 -15.65 -8.55 -12.41
N ARG A 156 -16.18 -7.33 -12.50
CA ARG A 156 -15.41 -6.15 -12.92
C ARG A 156 -14.27 -5.80 -11.94
N TRP A 157 -14.28 -6.33 -10.70
CA TRP A 157 -13.16 -6.15 -9.78
C TRP A 157 -11.83 -6.60 -10.39
N LYS A 158 -11.85 -7.57 -11.29
CA LYS A 158 -10.65 -8.10 -11.96
C LYS A 158 -9.93 -7.03 -12.81
N ASN A 159 -10.65 -6.01 -13.27
CA ASN A 159 -10.06 -4.92 -14.05
C ASN A 159 -9.16 -4.00 -13.19
N PHE A 160 -9.30 -4.04 -11.87
CA PHE A 160 -8.61 -3.16 -10.93
C PHE A 160 -7.55 -3.87 -10.10
N ILE A 161 -7.42 -5.17 -10.27
CA ILE A 161 -6.50 -6.02 -9.52
C ILE A 161 -5.53 -6.69 -10.49
N ASN A 162 -4.24 -6.64 -10.18
CA ASN A 162 -3.24 -7.35 -10.96
C ASN A 162 -3.60 -8.84 -11.05
N PRO A 163 -3.55 -9.45 -12.26
CA PRO A 163 -3.91 -10.87 -12.44
C PRO A 163 -3.15 -11.84 -11.53
N GLU A 164 -1.93 -11.51 -11.12
CA GLU A 164 -1.14 -12.31 -10.17
C GLU A 164 -1.85 -12.51 -8.83
N ASN A 165 -2.81 -11.63 -8.49
CA ASN A 165 -3.52 -11.64 -7.22
C ASN A 165 -4.98 -12.09 -7.32
N HIS A 166 -5.49 -12.38 -8.52
CA HIS A 166 -6.90 -12.77 -8.69
C HIS A 166 -7.25 -13.98 -7.83
N HIS A 167 -6.39 -15.00 -7.82
CA HIS A 167 -6.62 -16.23 -7.06
C HIS A 167 -6.73 -15.99 -5.55
N LEU A 168 -5.97 -15.05 -4.99
CA LEU A 168 -6.03 -14.73 -3.56
C LEU A 168 -7.39 -14.16 -3.17
N LEU A 169 -7.96 -13.30 -4.00
CA LEU A 169 -9.27 -12.70 -3.75
C LEU A 169 -10.40 -13.70 -4.00
N GLU A 170 -10.28 -14.52 -5.04
CA GLU A 170 -11.24 -15.60 -5.30
C GLU A 170 -11.27 -16.59 -4.14
N ASP A 171 -10.12 -16.99 -3.62
CA ASP A 171 -10.01 -17.89 -2.49
C ASP A 171 -10.65 -17.30 -1.23
N HIS A 172 -10.41 -16.02 -0.98
CA HIS A 172 -10.93 -15.36 0.22
C HIS A 172 -12.44 -15.13 0.15
N PHE A 173 -12.97 -14.67 -0.98
CA PHE A 173 -14.35 -14.19 -1.10
C PHE A 173 -15.32 -15.23 -1.67
N TYR A 174 -14.85 -16.19 -2.48
CA TYR A 174 -15.71 -17.07 -3.24
C TYR A 174 -15.59 -18.55 -2.90
N ARG A 175 -14.45 -19.00 -2.37
CA ARG A 175 -14.37 -20.38 -1.91
C ARG A 175 -15.12 -20.50 -0.61
N LYS A 176 -16.16 -21.36 -0.60
CA LYS A 176 -16.73 -21.84 0.65
C LYS A 176 -15.60 -22.55 1.39
N LYS A 177 -15.24 -22.05 2.57
CA LYS A 177 -14.43 -22.84 3.50
C LYS A 177 -15.17 -24.16 3.66
N GLY A 178 -14.57 -25.23 3.14
CA GLY A 178 -15.18 -26.53 3.18
C GLY A 178 -15.56 -26.86 4.62
N ILE A 179 -16.81 -27.10 4.85
CA ILE A 179 -17.26 -27.80 6.06
C ILE A 179 -16.77 -29.23 5.82
N VAL A 180 -15.66 -29.55 6.42
CA VAL A 180 -15.22 -30.94 6.49
C VAL A 180 -16.09 -31.63 7.53
#